data_b85a0cf05a0c860a3b40219cafd38738
#
_entry.id   b85a0cf05a0c860a3b40219cafd38738
#
_cell.length_a   1.000
_cell.length_b   1.000
_cell.length_c   1.000
_cell.angle_alpha   90.00
_cell.angle_beta   90.00
_cell.angle_gamma   90.00
#
_symmetry.space_group_name_H-M   'P 1'
#
loop_
_entity.id
_entity.type
_entity.pdbx_description
1 polymer ?
#
loop_
_entity_poly.entity_id
_entity_poly.type
_entity_poly.pdbx_seq_one_letter_code
_entity_poly.pdbx_strand_id
1 'polypeptide(L)'
;MKAQKGDTVSVHYLGKFQGGQVFDTSIESEAKKHGLHSPARDYKPLQVTLGAGQVIAGFEDAIIGMAINEEKEVTLPPEKAYGKTGRHPMAGKTLVFKLRVTNIKRA
;
A
#
# COMPACT_ATOMS: atom_id res chain seq x y z
N MET A 1 5.10 -17.20 10.09
CA MET A 1 5.72 -15.88 10.46
C MET A 1 4.76 -14.78 10.08
N LYS A 2 4.53 -13.86 10.98
CA LYS A 2 3.69 -12.69 10.72
C LYS A 2 4.54 -11.42 10.80
N ALA A 3 4.22 -10.44 9.97
CA ALA A 3 4.95 -9.18 9.94
C ALA A 3 4.80 -8.43 11.26
N GLN A 4 5.89 -7.89 11.77
CA GLN A 4 5.90 -7.10 13.01
C GLN A 4 6.77 -5.87 12.83
N LYS A 5 6.60 -4.91 13.73
CA LYS A 5 7.39 -3.67 13.73
C LYS A 5 8.89 -3.99 13.68
N GLY A 6 9.62 -3.30 12.81
CA GLY A 6 11.05 -3.52 12.58
C GLY A 6 11.35 -4.42 11.39
N ASP A 7 10.40 -5.23 10.94
CA ASP A 7 10.59 -6.08 9.78
C ASP A 7 10.61 -5.27 8.50
N THR A 8 11.34 -5.75 7.48
CA THR A 8 11.25 -5.24 6.12
C THR A 8 10.34 -6.20 5.33
N VAL A 9 9.23 -5.67 4.84
CA VAL A 9 8.20 -6.44 4.17
C VAL A 9 8.13 -6.03 2.71
N SER A 10 8.07 -7.02 1.81
CA SER A 10 7.79 -6.77 0.40
C SER A 10 6.30 -7.02 0.17
N VAL A 11 5.62 -6.03 -0.42
CA VAL A 11 4.18 -6.06 -0.58
C VAL A 11 3.77 -5.57 -1.95
N HIS A 12 2.91 -6.33 -2.63
CA HIS A 12 2.19 -5.84 -3.79
C HIS A 12 0.93 -5.13 -3.33
N TYR A 13 0.60 -4.04 -3.99
CA TYR A 13 -0.56 -3.26 -3.63
C TYR A 13 -1.31 -2.75 -4.86
N LEU A 14 -2.59 -2.49 -4.65
CA LEU A 14 -3.43 -1.76 -5.57
C LEU A 14 -4.22 -0.77 -4.73
N GLY A 15 -4.02 0.52 -5.01
CA GLY A 15 -4.71 1.60 -4.30
C GLY A 15 -5.79 2.21 -5.16
N LYS A 16 -6.97 2.41 -4.57
CA LYS A 16 -8.09 3.04 -5.25
C LYS A 16 -8.80 4.01 -4.33
N PHE A 17 -9.48 4.99 -4.92
CA PHE A 17 -10.38 5.86 -4.17
C PHE A 17 -11.64 5.10 -3.80
N GLN A 18 -12.38 5.61 -2.82
CA GLN A 18 -13.61 4.97 -2.36
C GLN A 18 -14.64 4.76 -3.46
N GLY A 19 -14.64 5.62 -4.48
CA GLY A 19 -15.50 5.46 -5.66
C GLY A 19 -15.08 4.39 -6.64
N GLY A 20 -13.93 3.74 -6.42
CA GLY A 20 -13.45 2.62 -7.24
C GLY A 20 -12.36 2.95 -8.23
N GLN A 21 -12.03 4.22 -8.45
CA GLN A 21 -10.97 4.59 -9.38
C GLN A 21 -9.60 4.22 -8.80
N VAL A 22 -8.84 3.39 -9.52
CA VAL A 22 -7.48 3.01 -9.14
C VAL A 22 -6.54 4.18 -9.41
N PHE A 23 -5.71 4.52 -8.41
CA PHE A 23 -4.75 5.63 -8.56
C PHE A 23 -3.30 5.17 -8.58
N ASP A 24 -2.98 3.99 -8.09
CA ASP A 24 -1.63 3.44 -8.14
C ASP A 24 -1.63 1.95 -7.86
N THR A 25 -0.60 1.26 -8.37
CA THR A 25 -0.40 -0.16 -8.10
C THR A 25 1.06 -0.53 -8.32
N SER A 26 1.55 -1.53 -7.60
CA SER A 26 2.88 -2.10 -7.82
C SER A 26 2.88 -3.21 -8.87
N ILE A 27 1.71 -3.61 -9.37
CA ILE A 27 1.55 -4.76 -10.28
C ILE A 27 1.40 -4.24 -11.71
N GLU A 28 2.35 -4.61 -12.58
CA GLU A 28 2.38 -4.11 -13.96
C GLU A 28 1.10 -4.42 -14.74
N SER A 29 0.59 -5.63 -14.64
CA SER A 29 -0.63 -6.03 -15.34
C SER A 29 -1.83 -5.20 -14.91
N GLU A 30 -1.93 -4.88 -13.62
CA GLU A 30 -2.99 -4.02 -13.09
C GLU A 30 -2.82 -2.57 -13.55
N ALA A 31 -1.57 -2.09 -13.62
CA ALA A 31 -1.31 -0.75 -14.14
C ALA A 31 -1.77 -0.62 -15.59
N LYS A 32 -1.48 -1.63 -16.42
CA LYS A 32 -1.93 -1.66 -17.81
C LYS A 32 -3.46 -1.69 -17.91
N LYS A 33 -4.09 -2.51 -17.09
CA LYS A 33 -5.55 -2.67 -17.07
C LYS A 33 -6.26 -1.36 -16.73
N HIS A 34 -5.68 -0.55 -15.85
CA HIS A 34 -6.30 0.69 -15.38
C HIS A 34 -5.74 1.95 -16.04
N GLY A 35 -4.95 1.81 -17.10
CA GLY A 35 -4.41 2.96 -17.84
C GLY A 35 -3.34 3.74 -17.10
N LEU A 36 -2.67 3.14 -16.13
CA LEU A 36 -1.66 3.78 -15.30
C LEU A 36 -0.23 3.34 -15.63
N HIS A 37 -0.07 2.48 -16.64
CA HIS A 37 1.22 1.91 -16.96
C HIS A 37 2.23 2.98 -17.38
N SER A 38 3.43 2.91 -16.79
CA SER A 38 4.56 3.75 -17.17
C SER A 38 5.71 2.86 -17.63
N PRO A 39 6.19 3.00 -18.88
CA PRO A 39 7.32 2.20 -19.38
C PRO A 39 8.62 2.45 -18.62
N ALA A 40 8.76 3.62 -17.99
CA ALA A 40 9.96 3.99 -17.24
C ALA A 40 9.97 3.43 -15.81
N ARG A 41 8.84 2.91 -15.33
CA ARG A 41 8.74 2.39 -13.97
C ARG A 41 9.10 0.90 -13.94
N ASP A 42 9.92 0.53 -12.96
CA ASP A 42 10.24 -0.86 -12.69
C ASP A 42 9.21 -1.43 -11.72
N TYR A 43 8.28 -2.25 -12.23
CA TYR A 43 7.18 -2.80 -11.43
C TYR A 43 7.66 -3.99 -10.60
N LYS A 44 7.66 -3.82 -9.30
CA LYS A 44 8.08 -4.83 -8.33
C LYS A 44 7.37 -4.59 -7.01
N PRO A 45 7.38 -5.58 -6.08
CA PRO A 45 6.82 -5.35 -4.76
C PRO A 45 7.49 -4.17 -4.07
N LEU A 46 6.69 -3.38 -3.35
CA LEU A 46 7.19 -2.27 -2.55
C LEU A 46 7.83 -2.84 -1.28
N GLN A 47 9.03 -2.38 -0.96
CA GLN A 47 9.69 -2.74 0.30
C GLN A 47 9.40 -1.68 1.35
N VAL A 48 8.90 -2.13 2.49
CA VAL A 48 8.52 -1.25 3.60
C VAL A 48 9.16 -1.77 4.88
N THR A 49 9.92 -0.91 5.57
CA THR A 49 10.39 -1.20 6.92
C THR A 49 9.32 -0.71 7.91
N LEU A 50 8.68 -1.64 8.58
CA LEU A 50 7.56 -1.33 9.47
C LEU A 50 8.04 -0.52 10.68
N GLY A 51 7.36 0.60 10.93
CA GLY A 51 7.71 1.52 12.00
C GLY A 51 8.64 2.65 11.59
N ALA A 52 9.15 2.65 10.35
CA ALA A 52 10.08 3.68 9.87
C ALA A 52 9.38 4.93 9.31
N GLY A 53 8.08 4.90 9.14
CA GLY A 53 7.33 6.05 8.61
C GLY A 53 7.53 6.29 7.13
N GLN A 54 7.89 5.26 6.37
CA GLN A 54 8.14 5.38 4.93
C GLN A 54 6.85 5.48 4.10
N VAL A 55 5.75 5.02 4.65
CA VAL A 55 4.43 5.04 4.02
C VAL A 55 3.42 5.59 5.01
N ILE A 56 2.20 5.86 4.55
CA ILE A 56 1.13 6.34 5.43
C ILE A 56 0.84 5.34 6.55
N ALA A 57 0.46 5.87 7.72
CA ALA A 57 0.31 5.07 8.93
C ALA A 57 -0.67 3.90 8.76
N GLY A 58 -1.78 4.12 8.10
CA GLY A 58 -2.77 3.06 7.88
C GLY A 58 -2.26 1.92 7.02
N PHE A 59 -1.34 2.21 6.09
CA PHE A 59 -0.71 1.20 5.24
C PHE A 59 0.20 0.29 6.09
N GLU A 60 1.03 0.89 6.95
CA GLU A 60 1.89 0.11 7.86
C GLU A 60 1.05 -0.73 8.83
N ASP A 61 0.04 -0.12 9.43
CA ASP A 61 -0.84 -0.81 10.38
C ASP A 61 -1.52 -2.03 9.75
N ALA A 62 -1.90 -1.91 8.47
CA ALA A 62 -2.55 -3.00 7.76
C ALA A 62 -1.61 -4.18 7.52
N ILE A 63 -0.32 -3.91 7.29
CA ILE A 63 0.67 -4.95 7.03
C ILE A 63 1.05 -5.71 8.31
N ILE A 64 1.08 -5.03 9.46
CA ILE A 64 1.42 -5.68 10.72
C ILE A 64 0.44 -6.83 10.99
N GLY A 65 0.98 -8.01 11.22
CA GLY A 65 0.18 -9.22 11.47
C GLY A 65 -0.11 -10.05 10.23
N MET A 66 0.25 -9.59 9.03
CA MET A 66 0.06 -10.37 7.82
C MET A 66 1.16 -11.42 7.65
N ALA A 67 0.78 -12.57 7.11
CA ALA A 67 1.71 -13.65 6.75
C ALA A 67 2.10 -13.53 5.27
N ILE A 68 3.18 -14.23 4.89
CA ILE A 68 3.59 -14.32 3.48
C ILE A 68 2.45 -14.95 2.67
N ASN A 69 2.16 -14.36 1.53
CA ASN A 69 1.08 -14.72 0.59
C ASN A 69 -0.33 -14.40 1.09
N GLU A 70 -0.47 -13.81 2.25
CA GLU A 70 -1.78 -13.34 2.71
C GLU A 70 -2.22 -12.13 1.89
N GLU A 71 -3.48 -12.09 1.53
CA GLU A 71 -4.11 -10.94 0.88
C GLU A 71 -5.08 -10.28 1.86
N LYS A 72 -5.19 -8.94 1.75
CA LYS A 72 -6.05 -8.17 2.64
C LYS A 72 -6.51 -6.91 1.91
N GLU A 73 -7.77 -6.54 2.09
CA GLU A 73 -8.28 -5.26 1.64
C GLU A 73 -8.60 -4.41 2.86
N VAL A 74 -8.10 -3.17 2.86
CA VAL A 74 -8.34 -2.24 3.97
C VAL A 74 -8.84 -0.92 3.42
N THR A 75 -9.73 -0.28 4.18
CA THR A 75 -10.23 1.05 3.89
C THR A 75 -9.62 2.00 4.91
N LEU A 76 -8.89 3.01 4.43
CA LEU A 76 -8.20 3.97 5.28
C LEU A 76 -8.94 5.31 5.25
N PRO A 77 -9.48 5.76 6.38
CA PRO A 77 -10.04 7.11 6.44
C PRO A 77 -8.92 8.15 6.29
N PRO A 78 -9.26 9.41 5.97
CA PRO A 78 -8.24 10.44 5.74
C PRO A 78 -7.21 10.56 6.86
N GLU A 79 -7.61 10.44 8.13
CA GLU A 79 -6.70 10.58 9.27
C GLU A 79 -5.61 9.51 9.29
N LYS A 80 -5.83 8.37 8.67
CA LYS A 80 -4.85 7.28 8.57
C LYS A 80 -4.16 7.23 7.21
N ALA A 81 -4.51 8.14 6.33
CA ALA A 81 -3.94 8.29 5.00
C ALA A 81 -3.19 9.62 4.89
N TYR A 82 -3.68 10.56 4.09
CA TYR A 82 -2.98 11.82 3.83
C TYR A 82 -3.57 13.00 4.63
N GLY A 83 -4.36 12.72 5.66
CA GLY A 83 -4.95 13.73 6.53
C GLY A 83 -6.27 14.28 6.01
N LYS A 84 -7.04 14.89 6.90
CA LYS A 84 -8.34 15.47 6.55
C LYS A 84 -8.20 16.76 5.77
N THR A 85 -7.16 17.53 6.08
CA THR A 85 -6.87 18.82 5.46
C THR A 85 -5.38 18.88 5.14
N GLY A 86 -4.99 19.82 4.28
CA GLY A 86 -3.61 20.03 3.95
C GLY A 86 -3.42 20.19 2.45
N ARG A 87 -2.15 20.29 2.04
CA ARG A 87 -1.80 20.58 0.66
C ARG A 87 -1.62 19.35 -0.22
N HIS A 88 -1.59 18.17 0.37
CA HIS A 88 -1.43 16.95 -0.42
C HIS A 88 -2.67 16.74 -1.30
N PRO A 89 -2.49 16.39 -2.60
CA PRO A 89 -3.64 16.17 -3.49
C PRO A 89 -4.63 15.13 -3.00
N MET A 90 -4.19 14.21 -2.16
CA MET A 90 -5.05 13.15 -1.63
C MET A 90 -5.59 13.45 -0.23
N ALA A 91 -5.35 14.65 0.29
CA ALA A 91 -5.91 15.05 1.59
C ALA A 91 -7.44 15.04 1.54
N GLY A 92 -8.06 14.59 2.61
CA GLY A 92 -9.52 14.47 2.71
C GLY A 92 -10.11 13.26 2.02
N LYS A 93 -9.30 12.42 1.40
CA LYS A 93 -9.79 11.26 0.64
C LYS A 93 -9.66 9.98 1.45
N THR A 94 -10.70 9.14 1.37
CA THR A 94 -10.68 7.78 1.89
C THR A 94 -10.08 6.87 0.83
N LEU A 95 -9.10 6.07 1.22
CA LEU A 95 -8.36 5.21 0.29
C LEU A 95 -8.66 3.74 0.61
N VAL A 96 -8.72 2.93 -0.43
CA VAL A 96 -8.90 1.47 -0.30
C VAL A 96 -7.67 0.81 -0.90
N PHE A 97 -7.01 -0.04 -0.11
CA PHE A 97 -5.84 -0.78 -0.57
C PHE A 97 -6.08 -2.27 -0.54
N LYS A 98 -5.76 -2.93 -1.64
CA LYS A 98 -5.58 -4.38 -1.70
C LYS A 98 -4.11 -4.66 -1.51
N LEU A 99 -3.77 -5.50 -0.55
CA LEU A 99 -2.39 -5.78 -0.16
C LEU A 99 -2.13 -7.28 -0.24
N ARG A 100 -0.94 -7.64 -0.72
CA ARG A 100 -0.45 -9.02 -0.68
C ARG A 100 1.01 -9.00 -0.26
N VAL A 101 1.31 -9.63 0.87
CA VAL A 101 2.69 -9.76 1.35
C VAL A 101 3.39 -10.85 0.55
N THR A 102 4.53 -10.52 -0.05
CA THR A 102 5.30 -11.48 -0.84
C THR A 102 6.53 -11.98 -0.11
N ASN A 103 7.07 -11.19 0.81
CA ASN A 103 8.24 -11.58 1.60
C ASN A 103 8.29 -10.82 2.92
N ILE A 104 8.86 -11.43 3.95
CA ILE A 104 9.10 -10.80 5.25
C ILE A 104 10.55 -11.07 5.62
N LYS A 105 11.33 -9.99 5.81
CA LYS A 105 12.70 -10.07 6.27
C LYS A 105 12.77 -9.55 7.70
N ARG A 106 13.08 -10.41 8.65
CA ARG A 106 13.19 -10.06 10.07
C ARG A 106 14.41 -9.17 10.30
N ALA A 107 14.24 -8.17 11.14
CA ALA A 107 15.34 -7.26 11.50
C ALA A 107 16.45 -7.97 12.26
#